data_6e38a8217facf7fba21bbede747c7e72
#
_entry.id   6e38a8217facf7fba21bbede747c7e72
#
_cell.length_a   1.000
_cell.length_b   1.000
_cell.length_c   1.000
_cell.angle_alpha   90.00
_cell.angle_beta   90.00
_cell.angle_gamma   90.00
#
_symmetry.space_group_name_H-M   'P 1'
#
loop_
_entity.id
_entity.type
_entity.pdbx_description
1 polymer ?
#
loop_
_entity_poly.entity_id
_entity_poly.type
_entity_poly.pdbx_seq_one_letter_code
_entity_poly.pdbx_strand_id
1 'polypeptide(L)'
;MGLSDKLLAVVDVACGFLNIDSWRFDTIMAAHGRPIATAVGVKKVRPENPVMAYIGDGAAYSIGMAETMHTAISNDNVVAIVINNSLYGMTGGQCAPTSLPGQKTTSTPRGKDPKKCGMPFNIVDAFSGMDIAYLSRGALSDPANINKSKKMVRKAFEKHMAGEGFCLVELLSPCPTNL
;
A
#
# COMPACT_ATOMS: atom_id res chain seq x y z
N MET A 1 15.35 13.05 -4.79
CA MET A 1 14.28 14.07 -4.82
C MET A 1 14.44 15.11 -3.69
N GLY A 2 15.26 14.87 -2.69
CA GLY A 2 15.49 15.81 -1.57
C GLY A 2 14.24 16.09 -0.72
N LEU A 3 13.38 15.08 -0.54
CA LEU A 3 12.11 15.23 0.19
C LEU A 3 12.18 14.77 1.65
N SER A 4 13.30 14.16 2.08
CA SER A 4 13.41 13.52 3.41
C SER A 4 13.01 14.46 4.55
N ASP A 5 13.46 15.71 4.50
CA ASP A 5 13.24 16.68 5.59
C ASP A 5 11.82 17.26 5.64
N LYS A 6 10.99 16.93 4.65
CA LYS A 6 9.62 17.46 4.51
C LYS A 6 8.57 16.35 4.42
N LEU A 7 8.99 15.11 4.16
CA LEU A 7 8.08 13.98 3.97
C LEU A 7 7.43 13.58 5.30
N LEU A 8 6.12 13.50 5.29
CA LEU A 8 5.31 12.94 6.37
C LEU A 8 4.80 11.57 5.95
N ALA A 9 5.24 10.53 6.63
CA ALA A 9 4.80 9.16 6.36
C ALA A 9 3.79 8.70 7.40
N VAL A 10 2.66 8.20 6.94
CA VAL A 10 1.66 7.54 7.80
C VAL A 10 1.78 6.04 7.59
N VAL A 11 2.07 5.32 8.67
CA VAL A 11 2.42 3.89 8.63
C VAL A 11 1.35 3.05 9.30
N ASP A 12 1.08 1.91 8.71
CA ASP A 12 0.16 0.91 9.25
C ASP A 12 0.80 0.07 10.36
N VAL A 13 -0.01 -0.46 11.25
CA VAL A 13 0.37 -1.54 12.18
C VAL A 13 0.40 -2.86 11.40
N ALA A 14 1.45 -3.06 10.62
CA ALA A 14 1.67 -4.19 9.72
C ALA A 14 3.17 -4.45 9.55
N CYS A 15 3.56 -5.41 8.70
CA CYS A 15 4.97 -5.75 8.48
C CYS A 15 5.85 -4.54 8.10
N GLY A 16 5.29 -3.55 7.41
CA GLY A 16 5.99 -2.31 7.06
C GLY A 16 6.43 -1.47 8.26
N PHE A 17 5.76 -1.59 9.41
CA PHE A 17 6.15 -0.94 10.65
C PHE A 17 7.56 -1.33 11.12
N LEU A 18 7.99 -2.55 10.84
CA LEU A 18 9.30 -3.06 11.25
C LEU A 18 10.49 -2.33 10.62
N ASN A 19 10.26 -1.49 9.61
CA ASN A 19 11.31 -0.76 8.88
C ASN A 19 11.43 0.71 9.29
N ILE A 20 10.57 1.23 10.17
CA ILE A 20 10.52 2.66 10.51
C ILE A 20 11.82 3.18 11.12
N ASP A 21 12.54 2.36 11.89
CA ASP A 21 13.80 2.74 12.52
C ASP A 21 14.92 3.06 11.49
N SER A 22 14.76 2.59 10.25
CA SER A 22 15.69 2.87 9.15
C SER A 22 15.35 4.17 8.39
N TRP A 23 14.20 4.79 8.67
CA TRP A 23 13.73 5.96 7.95
C TRP A 23 14.29 7.26 8.56
N ARG A 24 14.46 8.26 7.71
CA ARG A 24 15.01 9.58 8.07
C ARG A 24 14.01 10.70 7.77
N PHE A 25 12.72 10.43 7.95
CA PHE A 25 11.64 11.37 7.78
C PHE A 25 10.58 11.15 8.86
N ASP A 26 9.75 12.14 9.09
CA ASP A 26 8.73 12.10 10.13
C ASP A 26 7.69 11.03 9.86
N THR A 27 7.36 10.27 10.89
CA THR A 27 6.45 9.13 10.79
C THR A 27 5.33 9.22 11.82
N ILE A 28 4.10 9.00 11.37
CA ILE A 28 2.90 8.90 12.19
C ILE A 28 2.40 7.47 12.11
N MET A 29 2.23 6.79 13.24
CA MET A 29 1.61 5.48 13.27
C MET A 29 0.09 5.63 13.33
N ALA A 30 -0.62 5.03 12.38
CA ALA A 30 -2.08 4.98 12.37
C ALA A 30 -2.60 3.63 12.86
N ALA A 31 -3.87 3.58 13.25
CA ALA A 31 -4.55 2.32 13.49
C ALA A 31 -4.57 1.44 12.22
N HIS A 32 -4.62 0.12 12.40
CA HIS A 32 -4.60 -0.85 11.29
C HIS A 32 -5.68 -0.55 10.24
N GLY A 33 -5.26 -0.45 8.99
CA GLY A 33 -6.11 -0.10 7.85
C GLY A 33 -6.47 1.37 7.73
N ARG A 34 -5.95 2.27 8.58
CA ARG A 34 -6.29 3.71 8.56
C ARG A 34 -5.19 4.65 8.04
N PRO A 35 -4.01 4.19 7.57
CA PRO A 35 -2.98 5.11 7.10
C PRO A 35 -3.43 6.04 5.98
N ILE A 36 -4.23 5.56 5.03
CA ILE A 36 -4.67 6.37 3.88
C ILE A 36 -5.58 7.52 4.36
N ALA A 37 -6.60 7.22 5.18
CA ALA A 37 -7.48 8.25 5.73
C ALA A 37 -6.71 9.25 6.62
N THR A 38 -5.77 8.76 7.44
CA THR A 38 -4.91 9.62 8.26
C THR A 38 -4.01 10.49 7.38
N ALA A 39 -3.44 9.95 6.29
CA ALA A 39 -2.62 10.70 5.35
C ALA A 39 -3.42 11.81 4.65
N VAL A 40 -4.68 11.56 4.29
CA VAL A 40 -5.59 12.59 3.76
C VAL A 40 -5.78 13.71 4.78
N GLY A 41 -6.04 13.38 6.05
CA GLY A 41 -6.15 14.36 7.13
C GLY A 41 -4.86 15.17 7.33
N VAL A 42 -3.70 14.48 7.37
CA VAL A 42 -2.39 15.13 7.46
C VAL A 42 -2.15 16.08 6.29
N LYS A 43 -2.48 15.66 5.06
CA LYS A 43 -2.32 16.51 3.87
C LYS A 43 -3.19 17.78 3.93
N LYS A 44 -4.39 17.69 4.51
CA LYS A 44 -5.28 18.86 4.69
C LYS A 44 -4.76 19.89 5.67
N VAL A 45 -4.04 19.45 6.71
CA VAL A 45 -3.46 20.38 7.72
C VAL A 45 -2.01 20.76 7.41
N ARG A 46 -1.35 20.04 6.51
CA ARG A 46 0.02 20.27 6.05
C ARG A 46 0.09 20.25 4.52
N PRO A 47 -0.58 21.18 3.84
CA PRO A 47 -0.71 21.15 2.38
C PRO A 47 0.62 21.29 1.63
N GLU A 48 1.63 21.91 2.24
CA GLU A 48 2.97 22.10 1.67
C GLU A 48 3.86 20.85 1.75
N ASN A 49 3.54 19.91 2.67
CA ASN A 49 4.35 18.72 2.85
C ASN A 49 3.99 17.63 1.83
N PRO A 50 4.98 16.89 1.31
CA PRO A 50 4.69 15.59 0.71
C PRO A 50 4.19 14.62 1.79
N VAL A 51 3.10 13.90 1.47
CA VAL A 51 2.47 12.97 2.41
C VAL A 51 2.32 11.60 1.75
N MET A 52 2.76 10.56 2.44
CA MET A 52 2.54 9.19 1.99
C MET A 52 1.88 8.33 3.07
N ALA A 53 1.03 7.41 2.63
CA ALA A 53 0.58 6.26 3.41
C ALA A 53 1.42 5.04 3.03
N TYR A 54 1.98 4.34 4.01
CA TYR A 54 2.69 3.08 3.81
C TYR A 54 1.91 1.96 4.51
N ILE A 55 1.38 1.03 3.73
CA ILE A 55 0.32 0.12 4.19
C ILE A 55 0.48 -1.27 3.56
N GLY A 56 0.07 -2.32 4.26
CA GLY A 56 0.01 -3.68 3.73
C GLY A 56 -1.25 -3.92 2.87
N ASP A 57 -1.21 -4.94 2.02
CA ASP A 57 -2.31 -5.34 1.15
C ASP A 57 -3.57 -5.75 1.93
N GLY A 58 -3.41 -6.55 2.98
CA GLY A 58 -4.53 -6.94 3.85
C GLY A 58 -5.18 -5.75 4.54
N ALA A 59 -4.40 -4.73 4.89
CA ALA A 59 -4.91 -3.51 5.47
C ALA A 59 -5.61 -2.62 4.43
N ALA A 60 -4.97 -2.38 3.29
CA ALA A 60 -5.51 -1.51 2.24
C ALA A 60 -6.76 -2.07 1.56
N TYR A 61 -6.82 -3.39 1.39
CA TYR A 61 -7.84 -4.07 0.59
C TYR A 61 -8.83 -4.92 1.40
N SER A 62 -8.77 -4.82 2.72
CA SER A 62 -9.74 -5.43 3.64
C SER A 62 -10.26 -4.38 4.61
N ILE A 63 -9.61 -4.23 5.78
CA ILE A 63 -10.10 -3.34 6.84
C ILE A 63 -10.11 -1.85 6.44
N GLY A 64 -9.22 -1.42 5.55
CA GLY A 64 -9.12 -0.06 5.01
C GLY A 64 -9.62 0.09 3.57
N MET A 65 -10.38 -0.87 3.05
CA MET A 65 -10.85 -0.81 1.66
C MET A 65 -11.74 0.41 1.40
N ALA A 66 -12.64 0.72 2.32
CA ALA A 66 -13.52 1.88 2.17
C ALA A 66 -12.72 3.18 2.07
N GLU A 67 -11.73 3.37 2.91
CA GLU A 67 -10.85 4.54 2.92
C GLU A 67 -10.00 4.63 1.65
N THR A 68 -9.50 3.47 1.17
CA THR A 68 -8.74 3.40 -0.08
C THR A 68 -9.63 3.80 -1.28
N MET A 69 -10.84 3.26 -1.34
CA MET A 69 -11.81 3.57 -2.40
C MET A 69 -12.28 5.03 -2.35
N HIS A 70 -12.65 5.54 -1.17
CA HIS A 70 -13.09 6.93 -1.02
C HIS A 70 -12.00 7.92 -1.37
N THR A 71 -10.75 7.66 -0.99
CA THR A 71 -9.61 8.50 -1.36
C THR A 71 -9.39 8.53 -2.87
N ALA A 72 -9.58 7.39 -3.56
CA ALA A 72 -9.52 7.32 -5.01
C ALA A 72 -10.68 8.09 -5.67
N ILE A 73 -11.91 7.95 -5.16
CA ILE A 73 -13.09 8.67 -5.67
C ILE A 73 -12.92 10.18 -5.51
N SER A 74 -12.41 10.63 -4.35
CA SER A 74 -12.16 12.05 -4.07
C SER A 74 -10.91 12.59 -4.75
N ASN A 75 -10.08 11.72 -5.30
CA ASN A 75 -8.76 12.01 -5.86
C ASN A 75 -7.90 12.89 -4.92
N ASP A 76 -7.95 12.60 -3.59
CA ASP A 76 -7.20 13.35 -2.59
C ASP A 76 -5.68 13.23 -2.84
N ASN A 77 -4.97 14.36 -2.80
CA ASN A 77 -3.55 14.42 -3.15
C ASN A 77 -2.65 13.80 -2.07
N VAL A 78 -2.55 12.47 -2.10
CA VAL A 78 -1.66 11.66 -1.25
C VAL A 78 -1.03 10.51 -2.05
N VAL A 79 0.12 10.02 -1.60
CA VAL A 79 0.77 8.82 -2.17
C VAL A 79 0.46 7.62 -1.27
N ALA A 80 -0.18 6.58 -1.79
CA ALA A 80 -0.31 5.30 -1.12
C ALA A 80 0.71 4.30 -1.69
N ILE A 81 1.59 3.78 -0.82
CA ILE A 81 2.50 2.68 -1.14
C ILE A 81 1.98 1.44 -0.44
N VAL A 82 1.50 0.50 -1.23
CA VAL A 82 0.93 -0.76 -0.73
C VAL A 82 1.94 -1.89 -0.93
N ILE A 83 2.37 -2.50 0.17
CA ILE A 83 3.21 -3.69 0.13
C ILE A 83 2.30 -4.92 0.11
N ASN A 84 2.27 -5.61 -1.02
CA ASN A 84 1.44 -6.79 -1.22
C ASN A 84 2.29 -8.08 -1.11
N ASN A 85 2.13 -8.78 0.00
CA ASN A 85 2.75 -10.08 0.26
C ASN A 85 1.74 -11.24 0.23
N SER A 86 0.51 -10.98 -0.20
CA SER A 86 -0.59 -11.93 -0.37
C SER A 86 -1.03 -12.66 0.91
N LEU A 87 -0.77 -12.06 2.10
CA LEU A 87 -1.19 -12.62 3.40
C LEU A 87 -1.04 -11.58 4.53
N TYR A 88 -1.60 -11.90 5.70
CA TYR A 88 -1.34 -11.15 6.94
C TYR A 88 -0.08 -11.70 7.63
N GLY A 89 1.10 -11.20 7.26
CA GLY A 89 2.39 -11.74 7.72
C GLY A 89 2.64 -11.55 9.21
N MET A 90 2.45 -10.32 9.73
CA MET A 90 2.76 -9.95 11.13
C MET A 90 1.95 -10.77 12.15
N THR A 91 0.70 -11.10 11.85
CA THR A 91 -0.20 -11.82 12.76
C THR A 91 -0.09 -13.35 12.68
N GLY A 92 0.79 -13.88 11.82
CA GLY A 92 1.08 -15.31 11.71
C GLY A 92 0.65 -15.96 10.40
N GLY A 93 0.54 -15.19 9.30
CA GLY A 93 0.37 -15.72 7.95
C GLY A 93 -1.04 -16.17 7.58
N GLN A 94 -2.06 -15.43 7.98
CA GLN A 94 -3.46 -15.71 7.61
C GLN A 94 -3.73 -15.29 6.16
N CYS A 95 -4.78 -15.87 5.58
CA CYS A 95 -5.26 -15.54 4.24
C CYS A 95 -5.75 -14.08 4.16
N ALA A 96 -5.23 -13.34 3.19
CA ALA A 96 -5.64 -11.98 2.87
C ALA A 96 -6.55 -11.96 1.62
N PRO A 97 -7.24 -10.85 1.32
CA PRO A 97 -7.99 -10.71 0.07
C PRO A 97 -7.15 -10.98 -1.18
N THR A 98 -5.87 -10.66 -1.13
CA THR A 98 -4.89 -10.82 -2.22
C THR A 98 -4.26 -12.20 -2.33
N SER A 99 -4.48 -13.09 -1.35
CA SER A 99 -3.95 -14.47 -1.38
C SER A 99 -4.42 -15.21 -2.64
N LEU A 100 -3.50 -15.95 -3.27
CA LEU A 100 -3.74 -16.62 -4.54
C LEU A 100 -4.55 -17.94 -4.37
N PRO A 101 -5.30 -18.36 -5.39
CA PRO A 101 -5.93 -19.69 -5.38
C PRO A 101 -4.89 -20.78 -5.12
N GLY A 102 -5.19 -21.70 -4.21
CA GLY A 102 -4.28 -22.78 -3.82
C GLY A 102 -3.17 -22.36 -2.84
N GLN A 103 -3.00 -21.05 -2.55
CA GLN A 103 -2.00 -20.60 -1.58
C GLN A 103 -2.33 -21.11 -0.19
N LYS A 104 -1.36 -21.82 0.41
CA LYS A 104 -1.45 -22.30 1.79
C LYS A 104 -1.12 -21.15 2.75
N THR A 105 -1.98 -20.95 3.73
CA THR A 105 -1.81 -19.97 4.81
C THR A 105 -2.27 -20.61 6.12
N THR A 106 -2.01 -19.97 7.26
CA THR A 106 -2.44 -20.51 8.56
C THR A 106 -3.96 -20.68 8.68
N SER A 107 -4.73 -19.83 8.00
CA SER A 107 -6.21 -19.95 7.95
C SER A 107 -6.72 -20.75 6.75
N THR A 108 -5.87 -21.08 5.77
CA THR A 108 -6.19 -21.92 4.61
C THR A 108 -5.14 -23.03 4.43
N PRO A 109 -4.98 -23.97 5.38
CA PRO A 109 -3.90 -24.95 5.37
C PRO A 109 -3.96 -25.94 4.20
N ARG A 110 -5.14 -26.12 3.60
CA ARG A 110 -5.34 -26.95 2.39
C ARG A 110 -5.24 -26.17 1.08
N GLY A 111 -4.86 -24.89 1.15
CA GLY A 111 -4.89 -23.94 0.06
C GLY A 111 -6.16 -23.09 0.02
N LYS A 112 -6.04 -21.84 -0.47
CA LYS A 112 -7.19 -20.94 -0.64
C LYS A 112 -8.12 -21.51 -1.71
N ASP A 113 -9.37 -21.80 -1.32
CA ASP A 113 -10.44 -22.20 -2.21
C ASP A 113 -11.25 -20.94 -2.63
N PRO A 114 -11.19 -20.54 -3.91
CA PRO A 114 -11.93 -19.36 -4.39
C PRO A 114 -13.44 -19.44 -4.19
N LYS A 115 -14.02 -20.64 -4.17
CA LYS A 115 -15.48 -20.83 -3.92
C LYS A 115 -15.87 -20.47 -2.49
N LYS A 116 -14.93 -20.57 -1.54
CA LYS A 116 -15.17 -20.28 -0.12
C LYS A 116 -14.64 -18.90 0.31
N CYS A 117 -13.48 -18.50 -0.25
CA CYS A 117 -12.75 -17.33 0.19
C CYS A 117 -12.75 -16.19 -0.85
N GLY A 118 -13.42 -16.36 -1.98
CA GLY A 118 -13.41 -15.41 -3.09
C GLY A 118 -12.09 -15.42 -3.90
N MET A 119 -12.15 -14.80 -5.08
CA MET A 119 -10.99 -14.58 -5.93
C MET A 119 -10.05 -13.52 -5.31
N PRO A 120 -8.75 -13.54 -5.66
CA PRO A 120 -7.83 -12.50 -5.22
C PRO A 120 -8.28 -11.11 -5.67
N PHE A 121 -8.27 -10.16 -4.74
CA PHE A 121 -8.54 -8.76 -5.07
C PHE A 121 -7.42 -8.19 -5.94
N ASN A 122 -7.79 -7.53 -7.04
CA ASN A 122 -6.84 -6.88 -7.95
C ASN A 122 -7.12 -5.38 -7.98
N ILE A 123 -6.23 -4.60 -7.37
CA ILE A 123 -6.38 -3.14 -7.28
C ILE A 123 -6.30 -2.48 -8.66
N VAL A 124 -5.51 -3.03 -9.59
CA VAL A 124 -5.38 -2.47 -10.93
C VAL A 124 -6.70 -2.55 -11.67
N ASP A 125 -7.38 -3.70 -11.63
CA ASP A 125 -8.69 -3.86 -12.25
C ASP A 125 -9.75 -2.99 -11.58
N ALA A 126 -9.73 -2.92 -10.24
CA ALA A 126 -10.67 -2.11 -9.47
C ALA A 126 -10.56 -0.60 -9.74
N PHE A 127 -9.35 -0.11 -10.01
CA PHE A 127 -9.08 1.33 -10.17
C PHE A 127 -8.86 1.77 -11.60
N SER A 128 -8.84 0.86 -12.58
CA SER A 128 -8.55 1.16 -13.99
C SER A 128 -9.54 2.15 -14.63
N GLY A 129 -10.75 2.24 -14.09
CA GLY A 129 -11.80 3.19 -14.54
C GLY A 129 -11.92 4.45 -13.69
N MET A 130 -11.06 4.65 -12.68
CA MET A 130 -11.11 5.81 -11.81
C MET A 130 -10.17 6.92 -12.29
N ASP A 131 -10.59 8.17 -12.10
CA ASP A 131 -9.80 9.36 -12.44
C ASP A 131 -8.83 9.69 -11.30
N ILE A 132 -7.83 8.81 -11.11
CA ILE A 132 -6.74 9.03 -10.15
C ILE A 132 -5.45 9.45 -10.87
N ALA A 133 -4.59 10.20 -10.17
CA ALA A 133 -3.40 10.76 -10.78
C ALA A 133 -2.39 9.70 -11.23
N TYR A 134 -2.26 8.60 -10.50
CA TYR A 134 -1.32 7.54 -10.86
C TYR A 134 -1.67 6.20 -10.22
N LEU A 135 -1.64 5.15 -11.02
CA LEU A 135 -1.76 3.76 -10.59
C LEU A 135 -0.63 2.93 -11.19
N SER A 136 0.07 2.16 -10.37
CA SER A 136 1.09 1.24 -10.85
C SER A 136 1.27 0.04 -9.95
N ARG A 137 1.73 -1.08 -10.54
CA ARG A 137 2.14 -2.29 -9.84
C ARG A 137 3.57 -2.64 -10.20
N GLY A 138 4.42 -2.76 -9.21
CA GLY A 138 5.80 -3.22 -9.32
C GLY A 138 6.04 -4.50 -8.51
N ALA A 139 7.27 -5.01 -8.55
CA ALA A 139 7.70 -6.15 -7.76
C ALA A 139 9.07 -5.90 -7.16
N LEU A 140 9.36 -6.58 -6.06
CA LEU A 140 10.63 -6.52 -5.34
C LEU A 140 11.41 -7.85 -5.42
N SER A 141 11.16 -8.64 -6.49
CA SER A 141 11.69 -9.99 -6.67
C SER A 141 13.18 -10.04 -7.02
N ASP A 142 13.68 -9.03 -7.72
CA ASP A 142 15.04 -8.98 -8.25
C ASP A 142 15.50 -7.53 -8.47
N PRO A 143 16.82 -7.28 -8.67
CA PRO A 143 17.35 -5.92 -8.83
C PRO A 143 16.74 -5.13 -9.99
N ALA A 144 16.36 -5.78 -11.09
CA ALA A 144 15.75 -5.10 -12.24
C ALA A 144 14.33 -4.62 -11.90
N ASN A 145 13.52 -5.47 -11.25
CA ASN A 145 12.18 -5.13 -10.79
C ASN A 145 12.21 -4.09 -9.67
N ILE A 146 13.17 -4.19 -8.74
CA ILE A 146 13.39 -3.15 -7.71
C ILE A 146 13.69 -1.79 -8.37
N ASN A 147 14.54 -1.74 -9.39
CA ASN A 147 14.83 -0.49 -10.08
C ASN A 147 13.62 0.08 -10.85
N LYS A 148 12.79 -0.78 -11.44
CA LYS A 148 11.50 -0.36 -12.03
C LYS A 148 10.57 0.20 -10.96
N SER A 149 10.43 -0.50 -9.84
CA SER A 149 9.60 -0.09 -8.70
C SER A 149 10.03 1.26 -8.11
N LYS A 150 11.35 1.52 -7.99
CA LYS A 150 11.88 2.84 -7.60
C LYS A 150 11.43 3.96 -8.55
N LYS A 151 11.41 3.69 -9.87
CA LYS A 151 10.93 4.67 -10.85
C LYS A 151 9.43 4.93 -10.71
N MET A 152 8.63 3.89 -10.40
CA MET A 152 7.18 4.03 -10.16
C MET A 152 6.91 4.89 -8.92
N VAL A 153 7.60 4.61 -7.80
CA VAL A 153 7.50 5.42 -6.58
C VAL A 153 7.92 6.86 -6.84
N ARG A 154 9.03 7.08 -7.54
CA ARG A 154 9.47 8.43 -7.94
C ARG A 154 8.38 9.15 -8.73
N LYS A 155 7.78 8.48 -9.73
CA LYS A 155 6.71 9.04 -10.57
C LYS A 155 5.48 9.42 -9.75
N ALA A 156 5.10 8.59 -8.79
CA ALA A 156 3.99 8.90 -7.86
C ALA A 156 4.25 10.19 -7.07
N PHE A 157 5.47 10.35 -6.52
CA PHE A 157 5.83 11.57 -5.79
C PHE A 157 5.94 12.79 -6.71
N GLU A 158 6.40 12.65 -7.95
CA GLU A 158 6.42 13.75 -8.92
C GLU A 158 5.00 14.28 -9.18
N LYS A 159 4.02 13.39 -9.38
CA LYS A 159 2.61 13.75 -9.56
C LYS A 159 1.99 14.33 -8.30
N HIS A 160 2.27 13.73 -7.16
CA HIS A 160 1.84 14.25 -5.86
C HIS A 160 2.32 15.68 -5.61
N MET A 161 3.60 15.97 -5.89
CA MET A 161 4.18 17.31 -5.76
C MET A 161 3.62 18.29 -6.78
N ALA A 162 3.15 17.82 -7.92
CA ALA A 162 2.43 18.63 -8.92
C ALA A 162 0.96 18.88 -8.53
N GLY A 163 0.46 18.25 -7.45
CA GLY A 163 -0.93 18.41 -7.01
C GLY A 163 -1.95 17.70 -7.88
N GLU A 164 -1.53 16.67 -8.65
CA GLU A 164 -2.42 16.00 -9.61
C GLU A 164 -3.47 15.09 -8.95
N GLY A 165 -3.29 14.71 -7.68
CA GLY A 165 -4.25 13.93 -6.91
C GLY A 165 -3.70 12.62 -6.36
N PHE A 166 -4.58 11.62 -6.20
CA PHE A 166 -4.26 10.35 -5.57
C PHE A 166 -3.32 9.50 -6.42
N CYS A 167 -2.24 9.04 -5.80
CA CYS A 167 -1.26 8.16 -6.41
C CYS A 167 -1.19 6.85 -5.62
N LEU A 168 -1.37 5.70 -6.27
CA LEU A 168 -1.22 4.39 -5.66
C LEU A 168 -0.14 3.58 -6.37
N VAL A 169 0.83 3.09 -5.60
CA VAL A 169 1.86 2.17 -6.06
C VAL A 169 1.78 0.89 -5.24
N GLU A 170 1.39 -0.21 -5.88
CA GLU A 170 1.44 -1.53 -5.26
C GLU A 170 2.78 -2.20 -5.58
N LEU A 171 3.42 -2.75 -4.55
CA LEU A 171 4.69 -3.45 -4.66
C LEU A 171 4.53 -4.90 -4.19
N LEU A 172 4.60 -5.83 -5.13
CA LEU A 172 4.58 -7.26 -4.84
C LEU A 172 5.88 -7.64 -4.14
N SER A 173 5.79 -8.17 -2.93
CA SER A 173 6.94 -8.51 -2.08
C SER A 173 6.65 -9.80 -1.33
N PRO A 174 7.41 -10.89 -1.54
CA PRO A 174 7.17 -12.12 -0.81
C PRO A 174 7.37 -11.92 0.69
N CYS A 175 6.60 -12.64 1.50
CA CYS A 175 6.81 -12.68 2.94
C CYS A 175 8.01 -13.58 3.25
N PRO A 176 9.05 -13.13 3.97
CA PRO A 176 10.24 -13.95 4.23
C PRO A 176 9.99 -15.08 5.25
N THR A 177 8.91 -14.99 6.02
CA THR A 177 8.60 -15.96 7.10
C THR A 177 7.45 -16.91 6.77
N ASN A 178 6.63 -16.61 5.77
CA ASN A 178 5.43 -17.36 5.39
C ASN A 178 5.41 -17.56 3.86
N LEU A 179 6.39 -18.29 3.36
CA LEU A 179 6.54 -18.67 1.94
C LEU A 179 5.69 -19.89 1.58
#